data_35a2296e8e4432c38ab73424a7081289
#
_entry.id   35a2296e8e4432c38ab73424a7081289
#
_cell.length_a   1.000
_cell.length_b   1.000
_cell.length_c   1.000
_cell.angle_alpha   90.00
_cell.angle_beta   90.00
_cell.angle_gamma   90.00
#
_symmetry.space_group_name_H-M   'P 1'
#
loop_
_entity.id
_entity.type
_entity.pdbx_description
1 polymer ?
#
loop_
_entity_poly.entity_id
_entity_poly.type
_entity_poly.pdbx_seq_one_letter_code
_entity_poly.pdbx_strand_id
1 'polypeptide(L)'
;MQLEGSCHCGKVSFSLASTHPYPFNLCYCEICRKTAGGGGFAINLGGEADTLKVLGRKHVRIYQAILPDSRGRRRKSPAQRHFCGECGSALWVWDPRWPELIHPFASAVDTPLPTPPERVHLMLGSRAPWVVPVIGKRDQVFEEYPQESIAEWHERLGLAR
;
A
#
# COMPACT_ATOMS: atom_id res chain seq x y z
N MET A 1 -3.75 -15.87 4.71
CA MET A 1 -4.11 -16.28 3.33
C MET A 1 -2.93 -16.07 2.39
N GLN A 2 -2.91 -16.73 1.24
CA GLN A 2 -1.95 -16.45 0.18
C GLN A 2 -2.53 -15.36 -0.74
N LEU A 3 -1.75 -14.32 -0.99
CA LEU A 3 -2.07 -13.30 -1.99
C LEU A 3 -1.24 -13.56 -3.25
N GLU A 4 -1.89 -13.56 -4.38
CA GLU A 4 -1.28 -13.60 -5.71
C GLU A 4 -1.61 -12.31 -6.44
N GLY A 5 -0.68 -11.82 -7.24
CA GLY A 5 -0.87 -10.59 -7.99
C GLY A 5 0.00 -10.52 -9.23
N SER A 6 -0.36 -9.63 -10.12
CA SER A 6 0.34 -9.47 -11.38
C SER A 6 0.29 -8.03 -11.91
N CYS A 7 1.17 -7.72 -12.86
CA CYS A 7 1.05 -6.53 -13.67
C CYS A 7 0.13 -6.78 -14.86
N HIS A 8 -0.46 -5.73 -15.40
CA HIS A 8 -1.39 -5.81 -16.52
C HIS A 8 -0.83 -6.54 -17.76
N CYS A 9 0.45 -6.37 -18.08
CA CYS A 9 1.06 -7.03 -19.22
C CYS A 9 1.54 -8.47 -18.96
N GLY A 10 1.39 -9.00 -17.75
CA GLY A 10 1.76 -10.37 -17.36
C GLY A 10 3.26 -10.63 -17.22
N LYS A 11 4.14 -9.64 -17.45
CA LYS A 11 5.60 -9.83 -17.33
C LYS A 11 6.10 -9.94 -15.89
N VAL A 12 5.33 -9.46 -14.93
CA VAL A 12 5.61 -9.59 -13.51
C VAL A 12 4.42 -10.22 -12.82
N SER A 13 4.67 -11.28 -12.06
CA SER A 13 3.71 -11.80 -11.09
C SER A 13 4.41 -11.98 -9.75
N PHE A 14 3.63 -11.98 -8.68
CA PHE A 14 4.13 -12.14 -7.33
C PHE A 14 3.16 -12.93 -6.48
N SER A 15 3.68 -13.53 -5.43
CA SER A 15 2.87 -14.11 -4.37
C SER A 15 3.52 -13.86 -3.02
N LEU A 16 2.70 -13.75 -1.98
CA LEU A 16 3.15 -13.55 -0.60
C LEU A 16 2.08 -14.04 0.38
N ALA A 17 2.52 -14.36 1.59
CA ALA A 17 1.60 -14.64 2.68
C ALA A 17 1.10 -13.33 3.30
N SER A 18 -0.15 -13.36 3.74
CA SER A 18 -0.75 -12.31 4.55
C SER A 18 -1.61 -12.96 5.61
N THR A 19 -1.27 -12.78 6.87
CA THR A 19 -2.10 -13.29 7.97
C THR A 19 -3.49 -12.68 7.88
N HIS A 20 -3.53 -11.37 7.68
CA HIS A 20 -4.74 -10.61 7.34
C HIS A 20 -4.37 -9.52 6.33
N PRO A 21 -5.03 -9.44 5.14
CA PRO A 21 -4.76 -8.36 4.17
C PRO A 21 -5.27 -6.99 4.66
N TYR A 22 -5.81 -6.94 5.86
CA TYR A 22 -6.34 -5.75 6.53
C TYR A 22 -5.30 -5.01 7.37
N PRO A 23 -5.58 -3.75 7.75
CA PRO A 23 -6.64 -2.91 7.21
C PRO A 23 -6.43 -2.60 5.73
N PHE A 24 -7.51 -2.26 5.00
CA PHE A 24 -7.36 -1.61 3.72
C PHE A 24 -6.99 -0.15 3.98
N ASN A 25 -5.69 0.15 3.82
CA ASN A 25 -5.16 1.50 4.01
C ASN A 25 -5.35 2.33 2.74
N LEU A 26 -6.41 3.13 2.69
CA LEU A 26 -6.67 4.07 1.59
C LEU A 26 -5.82 5.33 1.81
N CYS A 27 -4.67 5.39 1.15
CA CYS A 27 -3.72 6.49 1.30
C CYS A 27 -3.96 7.58 0.25
N TYR A 28 -4.34 8.78 0.70
CA TYR A 28 -4.65 9.94 -0.13
C TYR A 28 -3.46 10.86 -0.38
N CYS A 29 -2.26 10.52 0.08
CA CYS A 29 -1.09 11.36 -0.13
C CYS A 29 -0.76 11.51 -1.63
N GLU A 30 -0.11 12.63 -1.96
CA GLU A 30 0.26 12.94 -3.34
C GLU A 30 1.04 11.82 -4.04
N ILE A 31 1.95 11.15 -3.30
CA ILE A 31 2.79 10.10 -3.87
C ILE A 31 1.94 8.89 -4.24
N CYS A 32 1.11 8.38 -3.30
CA CYS A 32 0.25 7.23 -3.54
C CYS A 32 -0.74 7.52 -4.67
N ARG A 33 -1.37 8.69 -4.66
CA ARG A 33 -2.29 9.14 -5.71
C ARG A 33 -1.63 9.14 -7.08
N LYS A 34 -0.41 9.70 -7.20
CA LYS A 34 0.28 9.81 -8.49
C LYS A 34 0.90 8.51 -8.98
N THR A 35 1.31 7.62 -8.08
CA THR A 35 2.07 6.42 -8.45
C THR A 35 1.23 5.14 -8.52
N ALA A 36 0.08 5.10 -7.85
CA ALA A 36 -0.72 3.87 -7.75
C ALA A 36 -2.24 4.12 -7.63
N GLY A 37 -2.69 5.39 -7.71
CA GLY A 37 -4.06 5.73 -7.34
C GLY A 37 -4.84 6.53 -8.36
N GLY A 38 -5.29 5.95 -9.46
CA GLY A 38 -6.12 6.62 -10.47
C GLY A 38 -7.43 7.23 -9.92
N GLY A 39 -7.96 6.69 -8.82
CA GLY A 39 -9.15 7.22 -8.13
C GLY A 39 -8.85 8.28 -7.05
N GLY A 40 -7.61 8.76 -6.95
CA GLY A 40 -7.22 9.78 -5.98
C GLY A 40 -6.57 9.23 -4.70
N PHE A 41 -6.48 7.92 -4.54
CA PHE A 41 -5.82 7.21 -3.44
C PHE A 41 -5.28 5.87 -3.93
N ALA A 42 -4.33 5.30 -3.20
CA ALA A 42 -3.94 3.91 -3.37
C ALA A 42 -4.42 3.09 -2.15
N ILE A 43 -4.77 1.82 -2.36
CA ILE A 43 -5.10 0.89 -1.28
C ILE A 43 -3.87 0.04 -1.03
N ASN A 44 -3.26 0.20 0.15
CA ASN A 44 -2.12 -0.58 0.59
C ASN A 44 -2.61 -1.68 1.54
N LEU A 45 -2.28 -2.92 1.22
CA LEU A 45 -2.64 -4.09 2.04
C LEU A 45 -1.48 -4.47 2.96
N GLY A 46 -1.72 -5.35 3.92
CA GLY A 46 -0.69 -5.94 4.76
C GLY A 46 -0.20 -7.29 4.21
N GLY A 47 1.11 -7.54 4.28
CA GLY A 47 1.71 -8.82 3.95
C GLY A 47 3.07 -9.02 4.59
N GLU A 48 3.58 -10.26 4.59
CA GLU A 48 4.82 -10.70 5.20
C GLU A 48 5.94 -10.64 4.16
N ALA A 49 6.91 -9.73 4.37
CA ALA A 49 7.93 -9.38 3.37
C ALA A 49 8.86 -10.55 3.01
N ASP A 50 9.20 -11.41 3.98
CA ASP A 50 10.09 -12.56 3.81
C ASP A 50 9.46 -13.69 2.96
N THR A 51 8.15 -13.67 2.81
CA THR A 51 7.41 -14.66 2.01
C THR A 51 7.24 -14.25 0.54
N LEU A 52 7.66 -13.03 0.18
CA LEU A 52 7.49 -12.50 -1.17
C LEU A 52 8.28 -13.30 -2.22
N LYS A 53 7.55 -13.87 -3.15
CA LYS A 53 8.11 -14.51 -4.36
C LYS A 53 7.73 -13.69 -5.58
N VAL A 54 8.69 -13.45 -6.48
CA VAL A 54 8.48 -12.63 -7.68
C VAL A 54 8.99 -13.37 -8.91
N LEU A 55 8.13 -13.55 -9.89
CA LEU A 55 8.49 -13.95 -11.24
C LEU A 55 8.62 -12.71 -12.13
N GLY A 56 9.55 -12.75 -13.09
CA GLY A 56 9.78 -11.60 -13.96
C GLY A 56 10.48 -10.43 -13.26
N ARG A 57 11.25 -10.67 -12.20
CA ARG A 57 11.96 -9.65 -11.40
C ARG A 57 12.77 -8.65 -12.24
N LYS A 58 13.31 -9.06 -13.38
CA LYS A 58 14.06 -8.18 -14.31
C LYS A 58 13.22 -7.02 -14.86
N HIS A 59 11.90 -7.14 -14.89
CA HIS A 59 10.95 -6.12 -15.34
C HIS A 59 10.46 -5.22 -14.21
N VAL A 60 10.82 -5.52 -12.95
CA VAL A 60 10.48 -4.66 -11.82
C VAL A 60 11.40 -3.45 -11.78
N ARG A 61 10.82 -2.28 -11.56
CA ARG A 61 11.54 -1.02 -11.30
C ARG A 61 11.14 -0.48 -9.94
N ILE A 62 12.01 0.33 -9.36
CA ILE A 62 11.82 0.92 -8.03
C ILE A 62 11.84 2.43 -8.16
N TYR A 63 10.83 3.07 -7.59
CA TYR A 63 10.77 4.50 -7.39
C TYR A 63 10.84 4.85 -5.90
N GLN A 64 11.66 5.84 -5.57
CA GLN A 64 11.72 6.43 -4.23
C GLN A 64 11.48 7.93 -4.36
N ALA A 65 10.46 8.43 -3.66
CA ALA A 65 10.10 9.84 -3.72
C ALA A 65 11.22 10.74 -3.15
N ILE A 66 11.34 11.94 -3.68
CA ILE A 66 12.22 12.98 -3.13
C ILE A 66 11.34 13.93 -2.31
N LEU A 67 11.58 13.99 -1.03
CA LEU A 67 10.80 14.78 -0.07
C LEU A 67 11.69 15.81 0.64
N PRO A 68 11.16 16.96 1.05
CA PRO A 68 11.89 17.88 1.92
C PRO A 68 12.05 17.25 3.31
N ASP A 69 13.24 17.39 3.90
CA ASP A 69 13.46 17.12 5.32
C ASP A 69 12.97 18.31 6.17
N SER A 70 13.10 18.22 7.50
CA SER A 70 12.70 19.28 8.44
C SER A 70 13.44 20.62 8.22
N ARG A 71 14.53 20.61 7.44
CA ARG A 71 15.31 21.80 7.06
C ARG A 71 15.06 22.23 5.60
N GLY A 72 14.04 21.65 4.94
CA GLY A 72 13.71 21.93 3.54
C GLY A 72 14.66 21.30 2.51
N ARG A 73 15.65 20.51 2.92
CA ARG A 73 16.60 19.86 2.00
C ARG A 73 15.96 18.62 1.37
N ARG A 74 16.11 18.46 0.08
CA ARG A 74 15.58 17.33 -0.67
C ARG A 74 16.27 16.04 -0.26
N ARG A 75 15.50 15.07 0.24
CA ARG A 75 15.95 13.75 0.66
C ARG A 75 15.17 12.65 -0.05
N LYS A 76 15.89 11.60 -0.41
CA LYS A 76 15.28 10.39 -0.96
C LYS A 76 14.55 9.64 0.16
N SER A 77 13.26 9.38 -0.02
CA SER A 77 12.47 8.56 0.91
C SER A 77 13.03 7.14 0.97
N PRO A 78 13.11 6.50 2.15
CA PRO A 78 13.47 5.09 2.25
C PRO A 78 12.42 4.17 1.62
N ALA A 79 11.15 4.56 1.57
CA ALA A 79 10.06 3.77 1.00
C ALA A 79 10.28 3.50 -0.50
N GLN A 80 10.28 2.23 -0.86
CA GLN A 80 10.52 1.72 -2.20
C GLN A 80 9.19 1.30 -2.84
N ARG A 81 8.80 1.98 -3.91
CA ARG A 81 7.62 1.64 -4.71
C ARG A 81 8.03 0.81 -5.90
N HIS A 82 7.58 -0.43 -5.91
CA HIS A 82 7.89 -1.38 -6.96
C HIS A 82 6.77 -1.36 -8.01
N PHE A 83 7.15 -1.31 -9.26
CA PHE A 83 6.22 -1.26 -10.40
C PHE A 83 6.78 -2.01 -11.59
N CYS A 84 5.91 -2.41 -12.51
CA CYS A 84 6.32 -3.01 -13.77
C CYS A 84 6.91 -1.92 -14.70
N GLY A 85 8.16 -2.07 -15.11
CA GLY A 85 8.83 -1.12 -16.01
C GLY A 85 8.29 -1.14 -17.44
N GLU A 86 7.50 -2.16 -17.83
CA GLU A 86 6.95 -2.33 -19.17
C GLU A 86 5.58 -1.65 -19.33
N CYS A 87 4.69 -1.83 -18.34
CA CYS A 87 3.31 -1.33 -18.42
C CYS A 87 2.96 -0.30 -17.33
N GLY A 88 3.89 -0.02 -16.41
CA GLY A 88 3.66 0.96 -15.34
C GLY A 88 2.77 0.50 -14.20
N SER A 89 2.26 -0.75 -14.19
CA SER A 89 1.44 -1.24 -13.09
C SER A 89 2.17 -1.14 -11.78
N ALA A 90 1.62 -0.42 -10.81
CA ALA A 90 2.12 -0.39 -9.44
C ALA A 90 1.87 -1.75 -8.77
N LEU A 91 2.86 -2.29 -8.06
CA LEU A 91 2.81 -3.64 -7.51
C LEU A 91 2.75 -3.65 -5.99
N TRP A 92 3.78 -3.13 -5.33
CA TRP A 92 3.86 -3.04 -3.86
C TRP A 92 4.78 -1.92 -3.40
N VAL A 93 4.64 -1.56 -2.12
CA VAL A 93 5.59 -0.72 -1.37
C VAL A 93 6.28 -1.57 -0.32
N TRP A 94 7.58 -1.36 -0.16
CA TRP A 94 8.37 -1.86 0.96
C TRP A 94 9.16 -0.71 1.57
N ASP A 95 9.32 -0.73 2.90
CA ASP A 95 10.05 0.32 3.61
C ASP A 95 11.01 -0.32 4.63
N PRO A 96 12.32 -0.02 4.59
CA PRO A 96 13.29 -0.60 5.53
C PRO A 96 13.06 -0.20 6.99
N ARG A 97 12.18 0.74 7.27
CA ARG A 97 11.77 1.09 8.63
C ARG A 97 10.85 0.03 9.26
N TRP A 98 10.19 -0.77 8.42
CA TRP A 98 9.34 -1.92 8.78
C TRP A 98 9.68 -3.10 7.87
N PRO A 99 10.88 -3.68 8.04
CA PRO A 99 11.44 -4.64 7.07
C PRO A 99 10.63 -5.94 6.96
N GLU A 100 9.89 -6.29 8.01
CA GLU A 100 9.02 -7.47 8.07
C GLU A 100 7.72 -7.30 7.28
N LEU A 101 7.34 -6.06 6.98
CA LEU A 101 6.08 -5.76 6.27
C LEU A 101 6.32 -5.44 4.80
N ILE A 102 5.38 -5.88 3.98
CA ILE A 102 5.24 -5.46 2.60
C ILE A 102 3.79 -5.06 2.33
N HIS A 103 3.61 -4.06 1.49
CA HIS A 103 2.29 -3.50 1.20
C HIS A 103 1.97 -3.66 -0.28
N PRO A 104 1.39 -4.81 -0.71
CA PRO A 104 0.89 -4.91 -2.07
C PRO A 104 -0.26 -3.92 -2.28
N PHE A 105 -0.30 -3.31 -3.45
CA PHE A 105 -1.45 -2.50 -3.84
C PHE A 105 -2.62 -3.41 -4.18
N ALA A 106 -3.81 -3.13 -3.65
CA ALA A 106 -5.00 -3.92 -3.94
C ALA A 106 -5.29 -4.01 -5.43
N SER A 107 -4.93 -2.97 -6.20
CA SER A 107 -5.06 -2.92 -7.66
C SER A 107 -4.17 -3.91 -8.42
N ALA A 108 -3.15 -4.49 -7.77
CA ALA A 108 -2.24 -5.47 -8.37
C ALA A 108 -2.48 -6.91 -7.86
N VAL A 109 -3.41 -7.09 -6.92
CA VAL A 109 -3.75 -8.39 -6.34
C VAL A 109 -4.86 -9.04 -7.17
N ASP A 110 -4.60 -10.27 -7.63
CA ASP A 110 -5.53 -11.08 -8.42
C ASP A 110 -6.39 -12.01 -7.54
N THR A 111 -5.88 -12.37 -6.34
CA THR A 111 -6.65 -13.12 -5.35
C THR A 111 -7.88 -12.32 -4.91
N PRO A 112 -9.09 -12.91 -4.90
CA PRO A 112 -10.27 -12.25 -4.36
C PRO A 112 -10.05 -11.78 -2.92
N LEU A 113 -10.12 -10.47 -2.71
CA LEU A 113 -9.90 -9.86 -1.41
C LEU A 113 -11.20 -9.89 -0.59
N PRO A 114 -11.12 -10.27 0.70
CA PRO A 114 -12.28 -10.21 1.58
C PRO A 114 -12.65 -8.75 1.87
N THR A 115 -13.93 -8.52 2.18
CA THR A 115 -14.37 -7.20 2.64
C THR A 115 -13.78 -6.92 4.03
N PRO A 116 -13.04 -5.83 4.22
CA PRO A 116 -12.49 -5.50 5.53
C PRO A 116 -13.60 -5.12 6.51
N PRO A 117 -13.44 -5.41 7.81
CA PRO A 117 -14.41 -5.03 8.84
C PRO A 117 -14.54 -3.51 8.97
N GLU A 118 -13.45 -2.80 8.76
CA GLU A 118 -13.37 -1.34 8.61
C GLU A 118 -12.21 -0.99 7.66
N ARG A 119 -12.30 0.14 6.99
CA ARG A 119 -11.21 0.70 6.18
C ARG A 119 -10.53 1.82 6.94
N VAL A 120 -9.27 2.06 6.61
CA VAL A 120 -8.50 3.17 7.19
C VAL A 120 -8.22 4.19 6.09
N HIS A 121 -8.83 5.37 6.20
CA HIS A 121 -8.58 6.50 5.31
C HIS A 121 -7.49 7.37 5.94
N LEU A 122 -6.32 7.42 5.34
CA LEU A 122 -5.18 8.15 5.88
C LEU A 122 -4.63 9.19 4.89
N MET A 123 -3.96 10.21 5.41
CA MET A 123 -3.40 11.34 4.66
C MET A 123 -4.48 12.17 3.94
N LEU A 124 -5.67 12.31 4.52
CA LEU A 124 -6.76 13.09 3.94
C LEU A 124 -6.45 14.58 3.84
N GLY A 125 -5.61 15.11 4.73
CA GLY A 125 -5.10 16.49 4.64
C GLY A 125 -4.31 16.79 3.36
N SER A 126 -3.80 15.73 2.71
CA SER A 126 -3.04 15.82 1.45
C SER A 126 -3.84 15.43 0.21
N ARG A 127 -5.14 15.13 0.35
CA ARG A 127 -5.98 14.72 -0.78
C ARG A 127 -6.11 15.82 -1.82
N ALA A 128 -6.25 15.42 -3.07
CA ALA A 128 -6.55 16.37 -4.14
C ALA A 128 -7.98 16.93 -3.98
N PRO A 129 -8.23 18.23 -4.30
CA PRO A 129 -9.54 18.86 -4.08
C PRO A 129 -10.72 18.18 -4.77
N TRP A 130 -10.47 17.50 -5.89
CA TRP A 130 -11.49 16.78 -6.65
C TRP A 130 -11.83 15.39 -6.07
N VAL A 131 -11.09 14.91 -5.07
CA VAL A 131 -11.33 13.62 -4.44
C VAL A 131 -12.37 13.76 -3.34
N VAL A 132 -13.48 13.04 -3.50
CA VAL A 132 -14.51 12.92 -2.48
C VAL A 132 -14.43 11.51 -1.87
N PRO A 133 -13.91 11.35 -0.65
CA PRO A 133 -13.80 10.04 -0.02
C PRO A 133 -15.18 9.45 0.27
N VAL A 134 -15.35 8.16 -0.05
CA VAL A 134 -16.53 7.40 0.35
C VAL A 134 -16.25 6.69 1.66
N ILE A 135 -16.72 7.29 2.76
CA ILE A 135 -16.44 6.85 4.13
C ILE A 135 -17.64 6.06 4.66
N GLY A 136 -17.40 4.81 5.04
CA GLY A 136 -18.39 3.98 5.69
C GLY A 136 -18.54 4.30 7.18
N LYS A 137 -19.64 3.87 7.79
CA LYS A 137 -19.94 4.16 9.21
C LYS A 137 -18.89 3.63 10.19
N ARG A 138 -18.15 2.58 9.82
CA ARG A 138 -17.13 1.94 10.65
C ARG A 138 -15.71 2.34 10.24
N ASP A 139 -15.54 3.06 9.14
CA ASP A 139 -14.23 3.43 8.64
C ASP A 139 -13.56 4.45 9.55
N GLN A 140 -12.26 4.34 9.70
CA GLN A 140 -11.44 5.30 10.41
C GLN A 140 -10.87 6.35 9.44
N VAL A 141 -10.73 7.58 9.94
CA VAL A 141 -10.38 8.74 9.11
C VAL A 141 -9.28 9.53 9.81
N PHE A 142 -8.18 9.77 9.09
CA PHE A 142 -7.01 10.48 9.60
C PHE A 142 -6.52 11.54 8.60
N GLU A 143 -6.30 12.75 9.08
CA GLU A 143 -5.70 13.83 8.28
C GLU A 143 -4.25 13.51 7.89
N GLU A 144 -3.53 12.79 8.76
CA GLU A 144 -2.18 12.28 8.53
C GLU A 144 -2.16 10.75 8.67
N TYR A 145 -1.14 10.19 9.31
CA TYR A 145 -1.07 8.77 9.64
C TYR A 145 -1.88 8.43 10.89
N PRO A 146 -2.46 7.22 10.97
CA PRO A 146 -3.02 6.73 12.22
C PRO A 146 -1.91 6.61 13.28
N GLN A 147 -2.29 6.78 14.55
CA GLN A 147 -1.38 6.51 15.68
C GLN A 147 -1.31 5.01 15.98
N GLU A 148 -2.37 4.29 15.65
CA GLU A 148 -2.47 2.84 15.79
C GLU A 148 -1.64 2.14 14.72
N SER A 149 -0.77 1.23 15.11
CA SER A 149 -0.04 0.35 14.18
C SER A 149 -0.99 -0.72 13.60
N ILE A 150 -0.56 -1.40 12.52
CA ILE A 150 -1.33 -2.51 11.95
C ILE A 150 -1.51 -3.64 12.97
N ALA A 151 -0.51 -3.91 13.80
CA ALA A 151 -0.59 -4.93 14.83
C ALA A 151 -1.63 -4.57 15.91
N GLU A 152 -1.61 -3.35 16.41
CA GLU A 152 -2.62 -2.85 17.38
C GLU A 152 -4.02 -2.84 16.78
N TRP A 153 -4.14 -2.50 15.49
CA TRP A 153 -5.40 -2.59 14.75
C TRP A 153 -5.95 -4.02 14.71
N HIS A 154 -5.07 -5.01 14.42
CA HIS A 154 -5.46 -6.43 14.46
C HIS A 154 -5.88 -6.86 15.87
N GLU A 155 -5.16 -6.45 16.89
CA GLU A 155 -5.44 -6.77 18.29
C GLU A 155 -6.81 -6.20 18.72
N ARG A 156 -7.07 -4.93 18.43
CA ARG A 156 -8.35 -4.26 18.72
C ARG A 156 -9.55 -4.95 18.09
N LEU A 157 -9.39 -5.53 16.91
CA LEU A 157 -10.47 -6.24 16.20
C LEU A 157 -10.49 -7.75 16.48
N GLY A 158 -9.67 -8.24 17.43
CA GLY A 158 -9.59 -9.66 17.76
C GLY A 158 -9.05 -10.52 16.64
N LEU A 159 -8.23 -9.94 15.74
CA LEU A 159 -7.59 -10.63 14.61
C LEU A 159 -6.14 -11.03 14.92
N ALA A 160 -5.57 -10.57 16.04
CA ALA A 160 -4.26 -11.00 16.50
C ALA A 160 -4.27 -12.52 16.79
N ARG A 161 -3.18 -13.20 16.40
CA ARG A 161 -2.92 -14.60 16.73
C ARG A 161 -2.11 -14.72 17.99
#